data_78ba4881fe299e11e4c7202608db4a08
#
_entry.id   78ba4881fe299e11e4c7202608db4a08
#
_cell.length_a   1.000
_cell.length_b   1.000
_cell.length_c   1.000
_cell.angle_alpha   90.00
_cell.angle_beta   90.00
_cell.angle_gamma   90.00
#
_symmetry.space_group_name_H-M   'P 1'
#
loop_
_entity.id
_entity.type
_entity.pdbx_description
1 polymer ?
#
loop_
_entity_poly.entity_id
_entity_poly.type
_entity_poly.pdbx_seq_one_letter_code
_entity_poly.pdbx_strand_id
1 'polypeptide(L)'
;SAWLVPEAMAQVTLVADTKEIPLDTGGTQILSLNAGAAHSLELYLLLGSVTGTVPGLSIQGHQLPLNFDPYLVHTAIYPNTGHLGATFGILSSTVPGPGGLASATFTVPAGAFPSLVGLVAHHAFITWNTSSGRVTLASNAVAVELIATTVPAGMTAVGGGTFVMGDHQGLGSPGELPLHAVSLDTFLMDIHIETIESYCAFLNAAYAQGWIDVIAGIVYKAADSEEYCTTSSAQSNSRFTWDGSTFSIPLLDIDHPVQFVSWYGAVAFANWRSAKDGLLPTYDLGTWSCDYTANGYRLPTEAEREFAMRGGAFTPYLTYPWGNAIDGSHANYFQSGDPYDQSSYPHTTPVGYYDGAQTPSGVDMANGYGLYDTAGNVWEWCADWYGASYYATSPLSNPLGPSAGSIRIVRGGSYNDSPSFLRSSYRGAAHPAATGGNIGFRLVRKVGL
;
A
#
# COMPACT_ATOMS: atom_id res chain seq x y z
N SER A 1 45.67 30.45 -22.65
CA SER A 1 44.63 30.90 -21.71
C SER A 1 43.60 29.81 -21.60
N ALA A 2 43.80 28.90 -20.66
CA ALA A 2 42.77 27.91 -20.29
C ALA A 2 41.76 28.62 -19.40
N TRP A 3 40.54 28.67 -19.83
CA TRP A 3 39.40 29.09 -18.99
C TRP A 3 39.14 27.97 -17.99
N LEU A 4 39.44 28.22 -16.72
CA LEU A 4 38.98 27.44 -15.59
C LEU A 4 37.46 27.61 -15.54
N VAL A 5 36.71 26.55 -15.84
CA VAL A 5 35.33 26.42 -15.49
C VAL A 5 35.29 26.36 -13.93
N PRO A 6 34.53 27.23 -13.21
CA PRO A 6 34.41 27.09 -11.79
C PRO A 6 33.78 25.72 -11.50
N GLU A 7 34.44 24.90 -10.68
CA GLU A 7 33.74 23.75 -10.04
C GLU A 7 32.50 24.31 -9.39
N ALA A 8 31.34 23.84 -9.82
CA ALA A 8 30.08 24.12 -9.14
C ALA A 8 30.27 23.68 -7.69
N MET A 9 30.34 24.65 -6.76
CA MET A 9 30.32 24.34 -5.33
C MET A 9 29.15 23.38 -5.09
N ALA A 10 29.46 22.18 -4.67
CA ALA A 10 28.42 21.21 -4.31
C ALA A 10 27.57 21.88 -3.23
N GLN A 11 26.31 22.17 -3.54
CA GLN A 11 25.43 22.90 -2.66
C GLN A 11 25.17 22.01 -1.43
N VAL A 12 25.54 22.52 -0.26
CA VAL A 12 25.25 21.88 1.02
C VAL A 12 23.73 21.74 1.15
N THR A 13 23.25 20.52 1.27
CA THR A 13 21.80 20.28 1.32
C THR A 13 21.44 19.21 2.34
N LEU A 14 20.36 19.47 3.04
CA LEU A 14 19.53 18.46 3.68
C LEU A 14 18.27 18.29 2.83
N VAL A 15 17.96 17.04 2.48
CA VAL A 15 16.77 16.67 1.69
C VAL A 15 15.99 15.62 2.47
N ALA A 16 14.68 15.75 2.50
CA ALA A 16 13.77 14.78 3.08
C ALA A 16 12.98 14.08 1.97
N ASP A 17 12.69 12.81 2.15
CA ASP A 17 11.88 11.98 1.24
C ASP A 17 10.38 12.25 1.40
N THR A 18 9.94 12.66 2.60
CA THR A 18 8.56 13.04 2.88
C THR A 18 8.48 14.37 3.64
N LYS A 19 7.37 15.09 3.44
CA LYS A 19 7.06 16.33 4.15
C LYS A 19 5.92 16.16 5.15
N GLU A 20 5.28 15.01 5.19
CA GLU A 20 4.15 14.70 6.04
C GLU A 20 4.29 13.31 6.64
N ILE A 21 3.91 13.15 7.91
CA ILE A 21 3.80 11.85 8.59
C ILE A 21 2.43 11.78 9.25
N PRO A 22 1.59 10.81 8.86
CA PRO A 22 0.30 10.60 9.51
C PRO A 22 0.48 10.00 10.91
N LEU A 23 -0.23 10.57 11.91
CA LEU A 23 -0.08 10.16 13.31
C LEU A 23 -0.74 8.83 13.64
N ASP A 24 -1.81 8.49 12.97
CA ASP A 24 -2.57 7.25 13.19
C ASP A 24 -1.86 6.01 12.63
N THR A 25 -1.20 6.15 11.47
CA THR A 25 -0.43 5.07 10.85
C THR A 25 1.05 5.11 11.17
N GLY A 26 1.52 6.25 11.66
CA GLY A 26 2.95 6.51 11.82
C GLY A 26 3.69 6.64 10.50
N GLY A 27 4.98 6.75 10.57
CA GLY A 27 5.84 6.81 9.39
C GLY A 27 7.27 7.21 9.73
N THR A 28 8.14 7.13 8.73
CA THR A 28 9.54 7.51 8.86
C THR A 28 9.92 8.49 7.76
N GLN A 29 10.42 9.65 8.15
CA GLN A 29 11.11 10.57 7.25
C GLN A 29 12.57 10.15 7.12
N ILE A 30 13.05 9.94 5.91
CA ILE A 30 14.47 9.72 5.61
C ILE A 30 15.10 11.04 5.23
N LEU A 31 16.18 11.38 5.91
CA LEU A 31 16.92 12.64 5.76
C LEU A 31 18.27 12.34 5.11
N SER A 32 18.47 12.82 3.89
CA SER A 32 19.72 12.68 3.16
C SER A 32 20.59 13.92 3.34
N LEU A 33 21.75 13.73 3.96
CA LEU A 33 22.70 14.78 4.30
C LEU A 33 23.81 14.83 3.23
N ASN A 34 24.06 16.02 2.68
CA ASN A 34 25.18 16.27 1.79
C ASN A 34 25.92 17.53 2.24
N ALA A 35 27.09 17.33 2.84
CA ALA A 35 27.98 18.42 3.27
C ALA A 35 29.07 18.74 2.23
N GLY A 36 29.18 17.90 1.20
CA GLY A 36 30.23 18.00 0.19
C GLY A 36 31.53 17.32 0.58
N ALA A 37 32.36 17.02 -0.41
CA ALA A 37 33.61 16.25 -0.25
C ALA A 37 34.63 16.90 0.70
N ALA A 38 34.58 18.23 0.84
CA ALA A 38 35.47 18.97 1.75
C ALA A 38 35.23 18.64 3.25
N HIS A 39 34.05 18.13 3.58
CA HIS A 39 33.65 17.75 4.93
C HIS A 39 33.66 16.21 5.14
N SER A 40 34.32 15.50 4.27
CA SER A 40 34.51 14.05 4.37
C SER A 40 35.17 13.67 5.68
N LEU A 41 34.62 12.63 6.34
CA LEU A 41 35.05 12.13 7.67
C LEU A 41 34.84 13.12 8.84
N GLU A 42 34.20 14.26 8.64
CA GLU A 42 33.77 15.11 9.76
C GLU A 42 32.59 14.45 10.52
N LEU A 43 32.46 14.80 11.78
CA LEU A 43 31.29 14.45 12.56
C LEU A 43 30.10 15.31 12.11
N TYR A 44 28.91 14.72 12.13
CA TYR A 44 27.66 15.45 11.94
C TYR A 44 26.71 15.23 13.10
N LEU A 45 25.83 16.20 13.35
CA LEU A 45 24.69 16.11 14.27
C LEU A 45 23.46 16.70 13.59
N LEU A 46 22.41 15.88 13.44
CA LEU A 46 21.09 16.33 13.04
C LEU A 46 20.36 16.87 14.26
N LEU A 47 19.81 18.06 14.13
CA LEU A 47 19.06 18.77 15.15
C LEU A 47 17.63 19.03 14.66
N GLY A 48 16.68 19.13 15.58
CA GLY A 48 15.27 19.39 15.28
C GLY A 48 14.72 20.57 16.07
N SER A 49 13.70 21.24 15.57
CA SER A 49 12.92 22.27 16.23
C SER A 49 11.45 22.17 15.85
N VAL A 50 10.55 22.40 16.77
CA VAL A 50 9.09 22.45 16.55
C VAL A 50 8.53 23.88 16.63
N THR A 51 9.34 24.85 16.95
CA THR A 51 8.94 26.27 16.99
C THR A 51 9.38 27.05 15.73
N GLY A 52 9.93 26.34 14.74
CA GLY A 52 10.25 26.90 13.43
C GLY A 52 11.72 27.20 13.20
N THR A 53 11.99 28.01 12.19
CA THR A 53 13.33 28.25 11.64
C THR A 53 13.81 29.70 11.77
N VAL A 54 12.95 30.60 12.25
CA VAL A 54 13.25 32.03 12.36
C VAL A 54 12.96 32.50 13.79
N PRO A 55 13.90 33.16 14.44
CA PRO A 55 15.15 33.76 13.94
C PRO A 55 16.31 32.80 13.70
N GLY A 56 16.22 31.52 14.12
CA GLY A 56 17.30 30.54 14.04
C GLY A 56 18.38 30.78 15.12
N LEU A 57 19.40 29.90 15.10
CA LEU A 57 20.52 29.95 16.05
C LEU A 57 21.83 30.24 15.32
N SER A 58 22.73 30.99 15.98
CA SER A 58 24.09 31.18 15.53
C SER A 58 25.04 30.32 16.37
N ILE A 59 25.76 29.42 15.76
CA ILE A 59 26.71 28.51 16.38
C ILE A 59 28.08 28.76 15.76
N GLN A 60 28.99 29.37 16.53
CA GLN A 60 30.37 29.69 16.08
C GLN A 60 30.41 30.45 14.73
N GLY A 61 29.43 31.33 14.47
CA GLY A 61 29.33 32.11 13.25
C GLY A 61 28.55 31.44 12.09
N HIS A 62 28.13 30.19 12.24
CA HIS A 62 27.24 29.51 11.31
C HIS A 62 25.79 29.71 11.73
N GLN A 63 24.93 30.08 10.78
CA GLN A 63 23.48 30.19 11.03
C GLN A 63 22.82 28.83 10.87
N LEU A 64 22.29 28.28 11.95
CA LEU A 64 21.46 27.10 11.96
C LEU A 64 20.00 27.55 11.88
N PRO A 65 19.25 27.17 10.83
CA PRO A 65 17.86 27.60 10.66
C PRO A 65 16.90 26.75 11.52
N LEU A 66 17.09 26.79 12.84
CA LEU A 66 16.25 26.14 13.85
C LEU A 66 16.14 27.06 15.07
N ASN A 67 14.94 27.17 15.63
CA ASN A 67 14.72 27.91 16.88
C ASN A 67 15.12 27.07 18.11
N PHE A 68 15.44 27.76 19.19
CA PHE A 68 15.73 27.09 20.46
C PHE A 68 14.43 26.67 21.14
N ASP A 69 14.24 25.39 21.31
CA ASP A 69 13.08 24.81 22.00
C ASP A 69 13.45 23.46 22.67
N PRO A 70 12.52 22.84 23.44
CA PRO A 70 12.78 21.57 24.10
C PRO A 70 13.12 20.43 23.16
N TYR A 71 12.57 20.43 21.93
CA TYR A 71 12.87 19.38 20.93
C TYR A 71 14.30 19.52 20.40
N LEU A 72 14.76 20.75 20.16
CA LEU A 72 16.15 20.99 19.79
C LEU A 72 17.12 20.55 20.91
N VAL A 73 16.80 20.83 22.16
CA VAL A 73 17.60 20.37 23.30
C VAL A 73 17.62 18.84 23.37
N HIS A 74 16.46 18.21 23.15
CA HIS A 74 16.38 16.74 23.13
C HIS A 74 17.25 16.12 22.02
N THR A 75 17.13 16.61 20.79
CA THR A 75 17.91 16.09 19.65
C THR A 75 19.41 16.29 19.82
N ALA A 76 19.82 17.37 20.50
CA ALA A 76 21.21 17.65 20.78
C ALA A 76 21.82 16.76 21.89
N ILE A 77 21.01 16.45 22.94
CA ILE A 77 21.50 15.68 24.11
C ILE A 77 21.36 14.17 23.89
N TYR A 78 20.32 13.73 23.20
CA TYR A 78 19.98 12.33 23.01
C TYR A 78 19.91 11.94 21.53
N PRO A 79 21.00 12.12 20.75
CA PRO A 79 21.03 11.68 19.35
C PRO A 79 20.95 10.16 19.28
N ASN A 80 20.43 9.65 18.17
CA ASN A 80 20.25 8.21 17.89
C ASN A 80 19.35 7.47 18.89
N THR A 81 18.41 8.15 19.52
CA THR A 81 17.51 7.56 20.52
C THR A 81 16.03 7.78 20.18
N GLY A 82 15.16 6.88 20.65
CA GLY A 82 13.72 6.96 20.46
C GLY A 82 13.33 6.99 18.99
N HIS A 83 12.77 8.12 18.55
CA HIS A 83 12.31 8.32 17.16
C HIS A 83 13.41 8.84 16.21
N LEU A 84 14.63 8.98 16.69
CA LEU A 84 15.75 9.55 15.95
C LEU A 84 16.78 8.46 15.62
N GLY A 85 16.94 8.13 14.35
CA GLY A 85 17.92 7.16 13.89
C GLY A 85 19.07 7.83 13.13
N ALA A 86 20.31 7.37 13.38
CA ALA A 86 21.52 7.86 12.72
C ALA A 86 21.66 9.40 12.68
N THR A 87 21.19 10.10 13.72
CA THR A 87 21.22 11.57 13.79
C THR A 87 22.57 12.12 14.22
N PHE A 88 23.47 11.25 14.66
CA PHE A 88 24.86 11.57 14.97
C PHE A 88 25.79 10.51 14.41
N GLY A 89 26.83 10.92 13.71
CA GLY A 89 27.77 10.01 13.09
C GLY A 89 28.92 10.70 12.36
N ILE A 90 29.56 9.95 11.51
CA ILE A 90 30.67 10.40 10.66
C ILE A 90 30.19 10.42 9.21
N LEU A 91 30.44 11.51 8.50
CA LEU A 91 30.18 11.64 7.09
C LEU A 91 31.06 10.68 6.28
N SER A 92 30.56 10.20 5.14
CA SER A 92 31.26 9.25 4.27
C SER A 92 32.63 9.78 3.82
N SER A 93 33.57 8.84 3.59
CA SER A 93 34.87 9.17 2.99
C SER A 93 34.72 9.44 1.48
N THR A 94 35.76 10.09 0.89
CA THR A 94 35.80 10.32 -0.55
C THR A 94 36.18 9.07 -1.35
N VAL A 95 36.47 7.93 -0.72
CA VAL A 95 36.86 6.68 -1.38
C VAL A 95 36.04 5.52 -0.76
N PRO A 96 35.24 4.80 -1.58
CA PRO A 96 35.10 4.85 -3.05
C PRO A 96 33.89 5.68 -3.55
N GLY A 97 33.70 6.93 -3.17
CA GLY A 97 32.56 7.72 -3.67
C GLY A 97 32.64 9.21 -3.33
N PRO A 98 31.60 10.01 -3.61
CA PRO A 98 31.54 11.39 -3.17
C PRO A 98 31.47 11.43 -1.64
N GLY A 99 32.53 11.91 -0.99
CA GLY A 99 32.57 12.03 0.48
C GLY A 99 31.60 13.08 1.01
N GLY A 100 31.45 13.13 2.34
CA GLY A 100 30.62 14.11 3.03
C GLY A 100 29.12 13.80 3.01
N LEU A 101 28.73 12.53 2.81
CA LEU A 101 27.34 12.08 2.77
C LEU A 101 26.97 11.28 4.03
N ALA A 102 25.72 11.41 4.46
CA ALA A 102 25.10 10.58 5.48
C ALA A 102 23.59 10.47 5.25
N SER A 103 22.94 9.59 6.01
CA SER A 103 21.49 9.48 6.08
C SER A 103 21.07 9.37 7.55
N ALA A 104 19.96 10.01 7.90
CA ALA A 104 19.35 9.95 9.22
C ALA A 104 17.86 9.70 9.08
N THR A 105 17.19 9.32 10.16
CA THR A 105 15.75 9.07 10.17
C THR A 105 15.05 9.77 11.32
N PHE A 106 13.83 10.22 11.06
CA PHE A 106 12.87 10.65 12.07
C PHE A 106 11.62 9.79 11.92
N THR A 107 11.28 9.01 12.96
CA THR A 107 10.17 8.05 12.94
C THR A 107 9.11 8.45 13.94
N VAL A 108 7.86 8.46 13.51
CA VAL A 108 6.68 8.62 14.35
C VAL A 108 5.94 7.27 14.38
N PRO A 109 5.71 6.66 15.55
CA PRO A 109 4.98 5.40 15.63
C PRO A 109 3.49 5.59 15.32
N ALA A 110 2.85 4.53 14.86
CA ALA A 110 1.40 4.50 14.70
C ALA A 110 0.68 4.79 16.03
N GLY A 111 -0.41 5.54 15.97
CA GLY A 111 -1.18 5.91 17.16
C GLY A 111 -0.52 6.94 18.05
N ALA A 112 0.47 7.70 17.56
CA ALA A 112 1.04 8.82 18.28
C ALA A 112 -0.04 9.85 18.65
N PHE A 113 0.20 10.60 19.73
CA PHE A 113 -0.79 11.48 20.36
C PHE A 113 -1.53 12.39 19.36
N PRO A 114 -2.89 12.35 19.31
CA PRO A 114 -3.69 13.20 18.42
C PRO A 114 -3.44 14.69 18.58
N SER A 115 -2.96 15.12 19.75
CA SER A 115 -2.59 16.50 20.03
C SER A 115 -1.39 17.01 19.23
N LEU A 116 -0.68 16.13 18.53
CA LEU A 116 0.46 16.50 17.68
C LEU A 116 0.04 16.81 16.23
N VAL A 117 -1.24 16.63 15.86
CA VAL A 117 -1.74 17.01 14.52
C VAL A 117 -1.47 18.49 14.25
N GLY A 118 -0.89 18.78 13.09
CA GLY A 118 -0.49 20.12 12.69
C GLY A 118 0.86 20.58 13.26
N LEU A 119 1.52 19.73 14.06
CA LEU A 119 2.88 20.04 14.50
C LEU A 119 3.84 19.91 13.32
N VAL A 120 4.63 20.96 13.08
CA VAL A 120 5.68 20.94 12.06
C VAL A 120 7.04 20.84 12.76
N ALA A 121 7.71 19.70 12.56
CA ALA A 121 9.08 19.53 12.99
C ALA A 121 10.05 19.94 11.88
N HIS A 122 11.03 20.75 12.21
CA HIS A 122 12.09 21.19 11.29
C HIS A 122 13.39 20.51 11.66
N HIS A 123 14.12 20.00 10.68
CA HIS A 123 15.42 19.35 10.88
C HIS A 123 16.50 20.08 10.08
N ALA A 124 17.68 20.23 10.68
CA ALA A 124 18.89 20.72 10.03
C ALA A 124 20.11 20.02 10.65
N PHE A 125 21.20 19.96 9.94
CA PHE A 125 22.42 19.37 10.51
C PHE A 125 23.55 20.38 10.59
N ILE A 126 24.47 20.13 11.52
CA ILE A 126 25.77 20.78 11.60
C ILE A 126 26.86 19.73 11.42
N THR A 127 28.01 20.17 10.93
CA THR A 127 29.23 19.37 10.94
C THR A 127 30.31 20.06 11.75
N TRP A 128 31.26 19.30 12.28
CA TRP A 128 32.42 19.86 12.93
C TRP A 128 33.67 18.99 12.75
N ASN A 129 34.77 19.67 12.73
CA ASN A 129 36.08 19.05 12.68
C ASN A 129 36.56 18.69 14.08
N THR A 130 36.85 17.43 14.33
CA THR A 130 37.25 16.91 15.63
C THR A 130 38.61 17.44 16.08
N SER A 131 39.52 17.74 15.17
CA SER A 131 40.86 18.23 15.48
C SER A 131 40.86 19.69 15.96
N SER A 132 39.95 20.50 15.42
CA SER A 132 39.82 21.93 15.78
C SER A 132 38.72 22.19 16.81
N GLY A 133 37.79 21.24 17.01
CA GLY A 133 36.61 21.41 17.87
C GLY A 133 35.63 22.46 17.34
N ARG A 134 35.71 22.82 16.05
CA ARG A 134 34.90 23.88 15.46
C ARG A 134 33.81 23.35 14.57
N VAL A 135 32.64 23.99 14.59
CA VAL A 135 31.58 23.84 13.60
C VAL A 135 32.12 24.35 12.27
N THR A 136 31.98 23.54 11.23
CA THR A 136 32.50 23.80 9.90
C THR A 136 31.39 24.13 8.91
N LEU A 137 30.14 23.74 9.25
CA LEU A 137 29.01 23.93 8.37
C LEU A 137 27.67 23.82 9.13
N ALA A 138 26.64 24.51 8.61
CA ALA A 138 25.23 24.30 8.97
C ALA A 138 24.43 24.19 7.66
N SER A 139 23.47 23.26 7.61
CA SER A 139 22.62 23.02 6.45
C SER A 139 21.39 23.94 6.39
N ASN A 140 20.64 23.89 5.29
CA ASN A 140 19.23 24.29 5.26
C ASN A 140 18.40 23.48 6.25
N ALA A 141 17.20 23.97 6.61
CA ALA A 141 16.20 23.17 7.29
C ALA A 141 15.27 22.48 6.28
N VAL A 142 14.79 21.30 6.67
CA VAL A 142 13.66 20.60 6.05
C VAL A 142 12.57 20.41 7.09
N ALA A 143 11.31 20.47 6.64
CA ALA A 143 10.15 20.34 7.51
C ALA A 143 9.48 18.99 7.30
N VAL A 144 8.80 18.51 8.35
CA VAL A 144 7.82 17.45 8.30
C VAL A 144 6.61 17.84 9.13
N GLU A 145 5.42 17.77 8.56
CA GLU A 145 4.18 18.03 9.26
C GLU A 145 3.56 16.73 9.75
N LEU A 146 3.08 16.72 10.99
CA LEU A 146 2.34 15.61 11.56
C LEU A 146 0.86 15.81 11.25
N ILE A 147 0.30 14.99 10.40
CA ILE A 147 -1.07 15.15 9.91
C ILE A 147 -2.02 14.10 10.50
N ALA A 148 -3.32 14.41 10.52
CA ALA A 148 -4.34 13.40 10.72
C ALA A 148 -4.61 12.73 9.39
N THR A 149 -4.54 11.40 9.35
CA THR A 149 -5.02 10.66 8.19
C THR A 149 -6.53 10.48 8.34
N THR A 150 -7.31 11.02 7.43
CA THR A 150 -8.71 10.64 7.31
C THR A 150 -8.77 9.29 6.61
N VAL A 151 -8.90 8.22 7.39
CA VAL A 151 -9.21 6.90 6.83
C VAL A 151 -10.67 6.93 6.39
N PRO A 152 -10.99 6.74 5.10
CA PRO A 152 -12.37 6.69 4.65
C PRO A 152 -13.14 5.56 5.32
N ALA A 153 -14.44 5.75 5.51
CA ALA A 153 -15.29 4.67 6.00
C ALA A 153 -15.17 3.44 5.11
N GLY A 154 -15.07 2.26 5.72
CA GLY A 154 -14.88 0.99 5.01
C GLY A 154 -13.43 0.67 4.62
N MET A 155 -12.47 1.53 4.95
CA MET A 155 -11.04 1.26 4.77
C MET A 155 -10.31 1.15 6.11
N THR A 156 -9.14 0.55 6.09
CA THR A 156 -8.18 0.55 7.19
C THR A 156 -6.79 0.93 6.69
N ALA A 157 -5.96 1.45 7.59
CA ALA A 157 -4.57 1.74 7.29
C ALA A 157 -3.71 0.48 7.48
N VAL A 158 -2.99 0.11 6.44
CA VAL A 158 -1.96 -0.94 6.49
C VAL A 158 -0.61 -0.25 6.61
N GLY A 159 -0.06 -0.25 7.81
CA GLY A 159 1.23 0.38 8.09
C GLY A 159 2.34 -0.23 7.24
N GLY A 160 3.13 0.61 6.59
CA GLY A 160 4.26 0.18 5.77
C GLY A 160 5.33 -0.57 6.57
N GLY A 161 6.19 -1.29 5.89
CA GLY A 161 7.26 -2.05 6.52
C GLY A 161 7.93 -3.02 5.58
N THR A 162 8.94 -3.72 6.10
CA THR A 162 9.68 -4.72 5.34
C THR A 162 9.29 -6.13 5.80
N PHE A 163 9.01 -7.01 4.85
CA PHE A 163 8.73 -8.42 5.09
C PHE A 163 9.46 -9.30 4.08
N VAL A 164 9.47 -10.60 4.32
CA VAL A 164 10.00 -11.57 3.38
C VAL A 164 8.82 -12.24 2.67
N MET A 165 8.64 -11.90 1.39
CA MET A 165 7.55 -12.40 0.56
C MET A 165 7.84 -13.80 0.03
N GLY A 166 6.80 -14.65 -0.07
CA GLY A 166 6.87 -15.98 -0.65
C GLY A 166 6.53 -17.13 0.29
N ASP A 167 6.80 -18.36 -0.15
CA ASP A 167 6.44 -19.59 0.58
C ASP A 167 7.49 -19.98 1.64
N HIS A 168 7.18 -19.70 2.89
CA HIS A 168 8.05 -20.02 4.05
C HIS A 168 7.93 -21.46 4.55
N GLN A 169 6.90 -22.19 4.15
CA GLN A 169 6.60 -23.53 4.62
C GLN A 169 7.03 -24.62 3.67
N GLY A 170 7.42 -24.26 2.44
CA GLY A 170 7.75 -25.25 1.39
C GLY A 170 6.55 -26.04 0.90
N LEU A 171 5.35 -25.46 0.98
CA LEU A 171 4.09 -26.08 0.58
C LEU A 171 3.65 -25.66 -0.83
N GLY A 172 4.31 -24.66 -1.40
CA GLY A 172 3.92 -24.00 -2.64
C GLY A 172 4.62 -24.50 -3.90
N SER A 173 4.34 -23.78 -4.97
CA SER A 173 4.95 -24.01 -6.27
C SER A 173 6.26 -23.22 -6.44
N PRO A 174 7.11 -23.56 -7.44
CA PRO A 174 8.31 -22.78 -7.74
C PRO A 174 8.04 -21.29 -8.01
N GLY A 175 6.84 -20.93 -8.45
CA GLY A 175 6.45 -19.55 -8.68
C GLY A 175 6.31 -18.70 -7.40
N GLU A 176 6.24 -19.33 -6.22
CA GLU A 176 6.20 -18.68 -4.91
C GLU A 176 7.61 -18.46 -4.32
N LEU A 177 8.67 -18.75 -5.09
CA LEU A 177 10.07 -18.69 -4.72
C LEU A 177 10.88 -17.88 -5.76
N PRO A 178 12.08 -17.36 -5.38
CA PRO A 178 12.70 -17.44 -4.05
C PRO A 178 12.00 -16.54 -3.02
N LEU A 179 12.19 -16.84 -1.74
CA LEU A 179 11.90 -15.88 -0.68
C LEU A 179 12.73 -14.62 -0.91
N HIS A 180 12.10 -13.44 -0.84
CA HIS A 180 12.78 -12.17 -1.08
C HIS A 180 12.22 -11.05 -0.20
N ALA A 181 13.09 -10.12 0.17
CA ALA A 181 12.68 -8.97 0.96
C ALA A 181 11.88 -7.98 0.11
N VAL A 182 10.80 -7.48 0.66
CA VAL A 182 9.96 -6.41 0.09
C VAL A 182 9.70 -5.36 1.16
N SER A 183 9.87 -4.09 0.81
CA SER A 183 9.53 -2.94 1.65
C SER A 183 8.39 -2.17 1.00
N LEU A 184 7.34 -1.92 1.76
CA LEU A 184 6.14 -1.22 1.31
C LEU A 184 5.95 0.08 2.08
N ASP A 185 5.48 1.10 1.39
CA ASP A 185 4.95 2.30 2.02
C ASP A 185 3.60 1.99 2.69
N THR A 186 3.17 2.86 3.62
CA THR A 186 1.83 2.79 4.20
C THR A 186 0.77 3.04 3.13
N PHE A 187 -0.31 2.25 3.15
CA PHE A 187 -1.44 2.40 2.25
C PHE A 187 -2.77 2.15 2.97
N LEU A 188 -3.86 2.63 2.41
CA LEU A 188 -5.21 2.30 2.85
C LEU A 188 -5.74 1.14 2.01
N MET A 189 -6.46 0.20 2.66
CA MET A 189 -7.08 -0.94 2.01
C MET A 189 -8.52 -1.10 2.48
N ASP A 190 -9.42 -1.48 1.57
CA ASP A 190 -10.78 -1.82 1.92
C ASP A 190 -10.82 -2.97 2.92
N ILE A 191 -11.57 -2.78 4.01
CA ILE A 191 -11.75 -3.78 5.08
C ILE A 191 -12.33 -5.06 4.50
N HIS A 192 -13.26 -4.92 3.56
CA HIS A 192 -13.96 -6.01 2.90
C HIS A 192 -13.66 -6.05 1.39
N ILE A 193 -14.00 -7.15 0.76
CA ILE A 193 -14.10 -7.27 -0.69
C ILE A 193 -15.22 -6.34 -1.16
N GLU A 194 -15.10 -5.74 -2.36
CA GLU A 194 -16.18 -4.93 -2.93
C GLU A 194 -17.45 -5.74 -3.11
N THR A 195 -18.59 -5.15 -2.73
CA THR A 195 -19.88 -5.82 -2.76
C THR A 195 -20.55 -5.72 -4.13
N ILE A 196 -21.48 -6.64 -4.36
CA ILE A 196 -22.32 -6.60 -5.56
C ILE A 196 -23.18 -5.33 -5.60
N GLU A 197 -23.59 -4.79 -4.44
CA GLU A 197 -24.34 -3.52 -4.35
C GLU A 197 -23.49 -2.34 -4.85
N SER A 198 -22.25 -2.23 -4.37
CA SER A 198 -21.35 -1.14 -4.76
C SER A 198 -21.05 -1.17 -6.26
N TYR A 199 -20.85 -2.37 -6.81
CA TYR A 199 -20.59 -2.53 -8.24
C TYR A 199 -21.84 -2.27 -9.10
N CYS A 200 -23.04 -2.64 -8.65
CA CYS A 200 -24.30 -2.33 -9.30
C CYS A 200 -24.54 -0.80 -9.39
N ALA A 201 -24.20 -0.08 -8.32
CA ALA A 201 -24.24 1.38 -8.33
C ALA A 201 -23.29 1.99 -9.38
N PHE A 202 -22.08 1.43 -9.52
CA PHE A 202 -21.15 1.81 -10.59
C PHE A 202 -21.75 1.55 -11.98
N LEU A 203 -22.28 0.38 -12.24
CA LEU A 203 -22.84 0.03 -13.54
C LEU A 203 -23.96 0.99 -13.96
N ASN A 204 -24.86 1.32 -13.03
CA ASN A 204 -25.94 2.28 -13.30
C ASN A 204 -25.38 3.69 -13.58
N ALA A 205 -24.40 4.14 -12.80
CA ALA A 205 -23.77 5.44 -13.05
C ALA A 205 -23.01 5.47 -14.37
N ALA A 206 -22.26 4.42 -14.69
CA ALA A 206 -21.48 4.31 -15.92
C ALA A 206 -22.38 4.26 -17.17
N TYR A 207 -23.52 3.53 -17.09
CA TYR A 207 -24.49 3.48 -18.16
C TYR A 207 -25.16 4.84 -18.41
N ALA A 208 -25.57 5.53 -17.36
CA ALA A 208 -26.16 6.85 -17.44
C ALA A 208 -25.22 7.90 -18.08
N GLN A 209 -23.92 7.69 -17.97
CA GLN A 209 -22.88 8.54 -18.59
C GLN A 209 -22.46 8.08 -20.00
N GLY A 210 -22.97 6.95 -20.48
CA GLY A 210 -22.56 6.37 -21.76
C GLY A 210 -21.13 5.82 -21.77
N TRP A 211 -20.61 5.40 -20.61
CA TRP A 211 -19.26 4.83 -20.48
C TRP A 211 -19.23 3.34 -20.74
N ILE A 212 -20.39 2.68 -20.73
CA ILE A 212 -20.51 1.24 -20.95
C ILE A 212 -21.65 0.95 -21.93
N ASP A 213 -21.51 -0.16 -22.67
CA ASP A 213 -22.51 -0.77 -23.51
C ASP A 213 -22.91 -2.14 -22.97
N VAL A 214 -24.17 -2.55 -23.16
CA VAL A 214 -24.65 -3.89 -22.81
C VAL A 214 -25.04 -4.63 -24.07
N ILE A 215 -24.31 -5.66 -24.44
CA ILE A 215 -24.51 -6.45 -25.65
C ILE A 215 -24.68 -7.91 -25.27
N ALA A 216 -25.82 -8.49 -25.56
CA ALA A 216 -26.16 -9.90 -25.25
C ALA A 216 -25.92 -10.26 -23.77
N GLY A 217 -26.15 -9.33 -22.85
CA GLY A 217 -25.96 -9.54 -21.41
C GLY A 217 -24.53 -9.40 -20.92
N ILE A 218 -23.61 -9.03 -21.76
CA ILE A 218 -22.22 -8.71 -21.38
C ILE A 218 -22.06 -7.19 -21.37
N VAL A 219 -21.41 -6.68 -20.33
CA VAL A 219 -21.12 -5.27 -20.17
C VAL A 219 -19.72 -4.98 -20.67
N TYR A 220 -19.61 -4.08 -21.62
CA TYR A 220 -18.35 -3.65 -22.23
C TYR A 220 -18.06 -2.19 -21.92
N LYS A 221 -16.80 -1.79 -21.97
CA LYS A 221 -16.43 -0.40 -22.13
C LYS A 221 -17.04 0.15 -23.42
N ALA A 222 -17.64 1.34 -23.36
CA ALA A 222 -18.32 1.93 -24.51
C ALA A 222 -17.38 2.05 -25.71
N ALA A 223 -17.88 1.61 -26.89
CA ALA A 223 -17.15 1.60 -28.16
C ALA A 223 -15.83 0.80 -28.14
N ASP A 224 -15.72 -0.18 -27.25
CA ASP A 224 -14.53 -1.02 -27.07
C ASP A 224 -14.92 -2.51 -26.95
N SER A 225 -13.93 -3.39 -26.85
CA SER A 225 -14.10 -4.84 -26.71
C SER A 225 -13.78 -5.39 -25.32
N GLU A 226 -13.30 -4.52 -24.41
CA GLU A 226 -13.00 -4.92 -23.05
C GLU A 226 -14.27 -5.16 -22.25
N GLU A 227 -14.44 -6.43 -21.87
CA GLU A 227 -15.54 -6.89 -21.03
C GLU A 227 -15.31 -6.44 -19.59
N TYR A 228 -16.34 -5.81 -18.98
CA TYR A 228 -16.30 -5.40 -17.58
C TYR A 228 -16.93 -6.45 -16.66
N CYS A 229 -18.10 -6.94 -17.02
CA CYS A 229 -18.78 -7.99 -16.28
C CYS A 229 -19.86 -8.65 -17.13
N THR A 230 -20.43 -9.75 -16.60
CA THR A 230 -21.59 -10.43 -17.20
C THR A 230 -22.83 -10.21 -16.36
N THR A 231 -24.00 -10.14 -17.03
CA THR A 231 -25.32 -10.15 -16.38
C THR A 231 -25.93 -11.55 -16.39
N SER A 232 -27.03 -11.74 -15.67
CA SER A 232 -27.75 -13.02 -15.60
C SER A 232 -28.28 -13.52 -16.93
N SER A 233 -28.42 -12.66 -17.94
CA SER A 233 -28.82 -13.08 -19.28
C SER A 233 -27.68 -13.72 -20.09
N ALA A 234 -26.41 -13.40 -19.80
CA ALA A 234 -25.24 -14.03 -20.38
C ALA A 234 -24.74 -15.21 -19.54
N GLN A 235 -24.81 -15.07 -18.21
CA GLN A 235 -24.34 -16.05 -17.25
C GLN A 235 -25.38 -16.18 -16.11
N SER A 236 -26.12 -17.29 -16.11
CA SER A 236 -27.25 -17.49 -15.19
C SER A 236 -26.92 -17.34 -13.70
N ASN A 237 -25.68 -17.55 -13.33
CA ASN A 237 -25.20 -17.39 -11.96
C ASN A 237 -24.76 -15.97 -11.62
N SER A 238 -24.67 -15.05 -12.60
CA SER A 238 -24.48 -13.63 -12.29
C SER A 238 -25.71 -13.06 -11.63
N ARG A 239 -25.50 -12.20 -10.63
CA ARG A 239 -26.56 -11.53 -9.88
C ARG A 239 -27.00 -10.20 -10.47
N PHE A 240 -26.29 -9.71 -11.48
CA PHE A 240 -26.68 -8.50 -12.18
C PHE A 240 -27.79 -8.79 -13.20
N THR A 241 -28.96 -8.21 -12.99
CA THR A 241 -30.06 -8.27 -13.96
C THR A 241 -30.10 -6.95 -14.71
N TRP A 242 -30.20 -7.01 -16.03
CA TRP A 242 -30.34 -5.86 -16.91
C TRP A 242 -31.71 -5.87 -17.61
N ASP A 243 -32.48 -4.78 -17.46
CA ASP A 243 -33.82 -4.63 -18.02
C ASP A 243 -33.88 -3.85 -19.34
N GLY A 244 -32.72 -3.41 -19.86
CA GLY A 244 -32.61 -2.53 -21.03
C GLY A 244 -32.32 -1.07 -20.68
N SER A 245 -32.42 -0.69 -19.40
CA SER A 245 -32.21 0.67 -18.92
C SER A 245 -31.48 0.75 -17.56
N THR A 246 -31.64 -0.27 -16.72
CA THR A 246 -31.18 -0.24 -15.33
C THR A 246 -30.64 -1.61 -14.90
N PHE A 247 -29.56 -1.61 -14.17
CA PHE A 247 -29.06 -2.80 -13.47
C PHE A 247 -29.73 -2.92 -12.11
N SER A 248 -30.09 -4.14 -11.76
CA SER A 248 -30.62 -4.50 -10.46
C SER A 248 -29.98 -5.78 -9.92
N ILE A 249 -30.11 -6.01 -8.63
CA ILE A 249 -29.57 -7.16 -7.89
C ILE A 249 -30.62 -7.68 -6.89
N PRO A 250 -30.57 -8.98 -6.50
CA PRO A 250 -31.43 -9.49 -5.45
C PRO A 250 -31.12 -8.82 -4.10
N LEU A 251 -32.15 -8.40 -3.36
CA LEU A 251 -31.99 -7.71 -2.06
C LEU A 251 -31.31 -8.56 -0.98
N LEU A 252 -31.35 -9.87 -1.09
CA LEU A 252 -30.72 -10.78 -0.12
C LEU A 252 -29.22 -10.97 -0.35
N ASP A 253 -28.69 -10.41 -1.44
CA ASP A 253 -27.32 -10.63 -1.89
C ASP A 253 -26.48 -9.34 -1.91
N ILE A 254 -27.02 -8.23 -1.43
CA ILE A 254 -26.42 -6.89 -1.56
C ILE A 254 -25.02 -6.80 -0.93
N ASP A 255 -24.80 -7.51 0.16
CA ASP A 255 -23.58 -7.57 0.96
C ASP A 255 -22.63 -8.72 0.58
N HIS A 256 -22.97 -9.51 -0.44
CA HIS A 256 -22.04 -10.52 -0.96
C HIS A 256 -20.95 -9.89 -1.84
N PRO A 257 -19.76 -10.53 -1.96
CA PRO A 257 -18.70 -10.04 -2.82
C PRO A 257 -19.14 -9.99 -4.29
N VAL A 258 -18.69 -8.98 -4.99
CA VAL A 258 -18.86 -8.90 -6.44
C VAL A 258 -18.16 -10.09 -7.11
N GLN A 259 -18.83 -10.66 -8.11
CA GLN A 259 -18.36 -11.78 -8.91
C GLN A 259 -18.63 -11.51 -10.40
N PHE A 260 -18.10 -12.33 -11.28
CA PHE A 260 -18.25 -12.17 -12.74
C PHE A 260 -17.74 -10.82 -13.24
N VAL A 261 -16.74 -10.28 -12.59
CA VAL A 261 -16.09 -9.02 -12.94
C VAL A 261 -14.69 -9.29 -13.45
N SER A 262 -14.35 -8.70 -14.60
CA SER A 262 -13.01 -8.75 -15.16
C SER A 262 -12.06 -7.82 -14.44
N TRP A 263 -10.75 -7.96 -14.70
CA TRP A 263 -9.75 -7.00 -14.23
C TRP A 263 -10.04 -5.59 -14.78
N TYR A 264 -10.48 -5.48 -16.04
CA TYR A 264 -10.86 -4.20 -16.66
C TYR A 264 -12.04 -3.55 -15.96
N GLY A 265 -13.06 -4.34 -15.60
CA GLY A 265 -14.21 -3.85 -14.85
C GLY A 265 -13.86 -3.39 -13.44
N ALA A 266 -12.95 -4.10 -12.76
CA ALA A 266 -12.45 -3.69 -11.44
C ALA A 266 -11.66 -2.38 -11.50
N VAL A 267 -10.84 -2.19 -12.53
CA VAL A 267 -10.07 -0.96 -12.78
C VAL A 267 -10.99 0.22 -13.10
N ALA A 268 -12.01 0.01 -13.94
CA ALA A 268 -12.99 1.05 -14.24
C ALA A 268 -13.79 1.47 -13.01
N PHE A 269 -14.16 0.51 -12.15
CA PHE A 269 -14.79 0.78 -10.86
C PHE A 269 -13.89 1.63 -9.95
N ALA A 270 -12.59 1.30 -9.88
CA ALA A 270 -11.63 2.06 -9.07
C ALA A 270 -11.57 3.54 -9.49
N ASN A 271 -11.55 3.81 -10.80
CA ASN A 271 -11.59 5.17 -11.31
C ASN A 271 -12.92 5.89 -11.02
N TRP A 272 -14.05 5.18 -11.16
CA TRP A 272 -15.36 5.73 -10.82
C TRP A 272 -15.44 6.09 -9.33
N ARG A 273 -14.99 5.19 -8.44
CA ARG A 273 -14.97 5.45 -6.99
C ARG A 273 -14.05 6.63 -6.66
N SER A 274 -12.89 6.73 -7.32
CA SER A 274 -12.01 7.89 -7.18
C SER A 274 -12.72 9.20 -7.54
N ALA A 275 -13.36 9.26 -8.70
CA ALA A 275 -14.10 10.44 -9.14
C ALA A 275 -15.27 10.79 -8.22
N LYS A 276 -16.01 9.78 -7.72
CA LYS A 276 -17.09 9.94 -6.75
C LYS A 276 -16.62 10.60 -5.46
N ASP A 277 -15.42 10.24 -4.99
CA ASP A 277 -14.83 10.76 -3.75
C ASP A 277 -13.96 12.02 -3.99
N GLY A 278 -13.98 12.59 -5.21
CA GLY A 278 -13.25 13.81 -5.56
C GLY A 278 -11.73 13.61 -5.69
N LEU A 279 -11.29 12.36 -5.90
CA LEU A 279 -9.89 11.98 -6.07
C LEU A 279 -9.51 11.89 -7.55
N LEU A 280 -8.21 11.95 -7.83
CA LEU A 280 -7.69 11.73 -9.18
C LEU A 280 -7.78 10.25 -9.56
N PRO A 281 -8.34 9.88 -10.73
CA PRO A 281 -8.30 8.53 -11.24
C PRO A 281 -6.86 8.02 -11.36
N THR A 282 -6.63 6.76 -11.00
CA THR A 282 -5.30 6.14 -11.05
C THR A 282 -5.00 5.44 -12.36
N TYR A 283 -6.03 5.06 -13.12
CA TYR A 283 -5.84 4.32 -14.36
C TYR A 283 -6.20 5.15 -15.60
N ASP A 284 -5.35 5.05 -16.61
CA ASP A 284 -5.72 5.42 -17.98
C ASP A 284 -6.46 4.25 -18.63
N LEU A 285 -7.77 4.42 -18.86
CA LEU A 285 -8.60 3.37 -19.45
C LEU A 285 -8.37 3.17 -20.96
N GLY A 286 -7.54 4.00 -21.61
CA GLY A 286 -7.12 3.80 -23.01
C GLY A 286 -5.93 2.86 -23.12
N THR A 287 -5.00 2.93 -22.16
CA THR A 287 -3.76 2.13 -22.14
C THR A 287 -3.76 1.06 -21.04
N TRP A 288 -4.69 1.14 -20.10
CA TRP A 288 -4.78 0.30 -18.91
C TRP A 288 -3.57 0.41 -17.98
N SER A 289 -2.81 1.50 -18.10
CA SER A 289 -1.69 1.80 -17.23
C SER A 289 -2.17 2.43 -15.90
N CYS A 290 -1.43 2.18 -14.83
CA CYS A 290 -1.71 2.73 -13.50
C CYS A 290 -0.69 3.82 -13.15
N ASP A 291 -1.16 4.99 -12.73
CA ASP A 291 -0.35 6.01 -12.08
C ASP A 291 -0.36 5.79 -10.57
N TYR A 292 0.68 5.15 -10.07
CA TYR A 292 0.86 4.87 -8.64
C TYR A 292 1.16 6.13 -7.80
N THR A 293 1.34 7.29 -8.43
CA THR A 293 1.54 8.57 -7.73
C THR A 293 0.22 9.29 -7.44
N ALA A 294 -0.86 8.95 -8.18
CA ALA A 294 -2.19 9.50 -7.96
C ALA A 294 -2.78 9.08 -6.61
N ASN A 295 -3.70 9.90 -6.08
CA ASN A 295 -4.32 9.69 -4.76
C ASN A 295 -5.64 8.89 -4.81
N GLY A 296 -6.07 8.45 -5.99
CA GLY A 296 -7.29 7.68 -6.16
C GLY A 296 -7.16 6.21 -5.75
N TYR A 297 -8.27 5.51 -5.91
CA TYR A 297 -8.35 4.07 -5.66
C TYR A 297 -7.71 3.27 -6.80
N ARG A 298 -7.13 2.13 -6.46
CA ARG A 298 -6.56 1.15 -7.38
C ARG A 298 -6.63 -0.26 -6.83
N LEU A 299 -6.40 -1.25 -7.66
CA LEU A 299 -6.14 -2.60 -7.20
C LEU A 299 -4.83 -2.64 -6.41
N PRO A 300 -4.72 -3.49 -5.37
CA PRO A 300 -3.46 -3.70 -4.67
C PRO A 300 -2.42 -4.31 -5.61
N THR A 301 -1.15 -4.01 -5.38
CA THR A 301 -0.08 -4.84 -5.94
C THR A 301 -0.10 -6.21 -5.27
N GLU A 302 0.52 -7.20 -5.90
CA GLU A 302 0.65 -8.53 -5.31
C GLU A 302 1.34 -8.48 -3.95
N ALA A 303 2.36 -7.66 -3.83
CA ALA A 303 3.12 -7.48 -2.59
C ALA A 303 2.28 -6.82 -1.48
N GLU A 304 1.52 -5.75 -1.80
CA GLU A 304 0.59 -5.13 -0.86
C GLU A 304 -0.48 -6.13 -0.39
N ARG A 305 -1.01 -6.95 -1.33
CA ARG A 305 -2.03 -7.94 -1.00
C ARG A 305 -1.51 -9.05 -0.09
N GLU A 306 -0.28 -9.58 -0.31
CA GLU A 306 0.33 -10.58 0.58
C GLU A 306 0.67 -9.96 1.94
N PHE A 307 1.27 -8.78 1.97
CA PHE A 307 1.59 -8.06 3.21
C PHE A 307 0.35 -7.83 4.08
N ALA A 308 -0.72 -7.30 3.46
CA ALA A 308 -1.97 -7.04 4.15
C ALA A 308 -2.64 -8.32 4.65
N MET A 309 -2.64 -9.40 3.85
CA MET A 309 -3.20 -10.69 4.21
C MET A 309 -2.52 -11.29 5.45
N ARG A 310 -1.19 -11.12 5.59
CA ARG A 310 -0.43 -11.61 6.75
C ARG A 310 -0.74 -10.87 8.04
N GLY A 311 -1.45 -9.76 8.01
CA GLY A 311 -1.97 -9.06 9.18
C GLY A 311 -0.91 -8.52 10.14
N GLY A 312 0.31 -8.21 9.68
CA GLY A 312 1.42 -7.74 10.52
C GLY A 312 2.14 -8.84 11.28
N ALA A 313 1.74 -10.10 11.16
CA ALA A 313 2.38 -11.24 11.82
C ALA A 313 3.47 -11.86 10.91
N PHE A 314 4.69 -11.32 10.97
CA PHE A 314 5.80 -11.76 10.12
C PHE A 314 6.82 -12.65 10.83
N THR A 315 6.61 -12.95 12.12
CA THR A 315 7.51 -13.84 12.86
C THR A 315 6.75 -14.62 13.95
N PRO A 316 6.54 -15.93 13.80
CA PRO A 316 6.83 -16.72 12.60
C PRO A 316 5.89 -16.43 11.44
N TYR A 317 6.33 -16.63 10.20
CA TYR A 317 5.46 -16.61 9.03
C TYR A 317 4.47 -17.78 9.08
N LEU A 318 3.18 -17.49 8.96
CA LEU A 318 2.10 -18.45 9.05
C LEU A 318 1.62 -18.90 7.66
N THR A 319 1.03 -20.08 7.59
CA THR A 319 0.44 -20.63 6.34
C THR A 319 -0.77 -19.79 5.91
N TYR A 320 -1.65 -19.48 6.85
CA TYR A 320 -2.85 -18.67 6.66
C TYR A 320 -2.77 -17.41 7.55
N PRO A 321 -3.63 -16.41 7.35
CA PRO A 321 -3.62 -15.17 8.15
C PRO A 321 -3.70 -15.40 9.67
N TRP A 322 -4.35 -16.46 10.11
CA TRP A 322 -4.64 -16.79 11.51
C TRP A 322 -3.77 -17.90 12.10
N GLY A 323 -3.06 -18.69 11.27
CA GLY A 323 -2.29 -19.84 11.79
C GLY A 323 -1.85 -20.81 10.70
N ASN A 324 -1.50 -22.02 11.13
CA ASN A 324 -1.04 -23.09 10.21
C ASN A 324 -2.11 -24.16 9.95
N ALA A 325 -3.29 -24.05 10.56
CA ALA A 325 -4.42 -24.94 10.34
C ALA A 325 -5.63 -24.13 9.85
N ILE A 326 -6.52 -24.77 9.13
CA ILE A 326 -7.78 -24.22 8.64
C ILE A 326 -8.91 -25.23 8.81
N ASP A 327 -10.06 -24.74 9.20
CA ASP A 327 -11.34 -25.43 9.16
C ASP A 327 -12.46 -24.45 8.77
N GLY A 328 -13.68 -24.92 8.68
CA GLY A 328 -14.80 -24.12 8.19
C GLY A 328 -15.23 -22.96 9.10
N SER A 329 -14.66 -22.82 10.29
CA SER A 329 -14.88 -21.67 11.17
C SER A 329 -13.97 -20.46 10.83
N HIS A 330 -12.99 -20.65 9.93
CA HIS A 330 -11.98 -19.65 9.60
C HIS A 330 -12.27 -18.90 8.30
N ALA A 331 -12.80 -19.60 7.29
CA ALA A 331 -12.99 -19.04 5.95
C ALA A 331 -13.97 -19.88 5.12
N ASN A 332 -14.55 -19.26 4.09
CA ASN A 332 -15.34 -19.94 3.09
C ASN A 332 -14.43 -20.53 1.99
N TYR A 333 -14.39 -21.86 1.89
CA TYR A 333 -13.64 -22.63 0.90
C TYR A 333 -14.42 -23.92 0.54
N PHE A 334 -13.99 -24.66 -0.45
CA PHE A 334 -14.68 -25.88 -0.89
C PHE A 334 -14.83 -26.90 0.27
N GLN A 335 -16.08 -27.22 0.60
CA GLN A 335 -16.46 -28.08 1.73
C GLN A 335 -16.06 -27.51 3.10
N SER A 336 -16.10 -26.20 3.29
CA SER A 336 -15.92 -25.54 4.58
C SER A 336 -17.00 -25.90 5.60
N GLY A 337 -18.20 -26.26 5.14
CA GLY A 337 -19.34 -26.61 5.98
C GLY A 337 -20.10 -25.40 6.53
N ASP A 338 -19.85 -24.19 6.00
CA ASP A 338 -20.70 -23.03 6.26
C ASP A 338 -22.06 -23.16 5.56
N PRO A 339 -23.07 -22.37 5.92
CA PRO A 339 -24.43 -22.51 5.37
C PRO A 339 -24.54 -22.27 3.87
N TYR A 340 -23.55 -21.62 3.26
CA TYR A 340 -23.51 -21.30 1.82
C TYR A 340 -22.86 -22.40 1.00
N ASP A 341 -22.01 -23.23 1.59
CA ASP A 341 -21.28 -24.32 0.93
C ASP A 341 -22.25 -25.37 0.32
N GLN A 342 -23.35 -25.66 1.01
CA GLN A 342 -24.38 -26.63 0.59
C GLN A 342 -25.60 -25.98 -0.08
N SER A 343 -25.59 -24.65 -0.25
CA SER A 343 -26.71 -23.91 -0.82
C SER A 343 -26.77 -24.03 -2.35
N SER A 344 -27.89 -23.65 -2.93
CA SER A 344 -27.89 -23.24 -4.33
C SER A 344 -27.04 -21.98 -4.46
N TYR A 345 -26.29 -21.88 -5.59
CA TYR A 345 -25.49 -20.68 -5.90
C TYR A 345 -26.11 -19.41 -5.23
N PRO A 346 -25.34 -18.54 -4.56
CA PRO A 346 -23.97 -18.18 -4.96
C PRO A 346 -22.79 -18.83 -4.23
N HIS A 347 -22.89 -19.62 -3.26
CA HIS A 347 -21.80 -20.22 -2.47
C HIS A 347 -20.82 -19.24 -1.79
N THR A 348 -20.89 -17.93 -2.05
CA THR A 348 -20.14 -16.91 -1.31
C THR A 348 -20.84 -16.60 -0.02
N THR A 349 -20.11 -16.26 1.03
CA THR A 349 -20.66 -15.63 2.23
C THR A 349 -20.82 -14.12 2.04
N PRO A 350 -21.72 -13.45 2.78
CA PRO A 350 -21.64 -11.99 2.94
C PRO A 350 -20.24 -11.55 3.34
N VAL A 351 -19.79 -10.37 2.91
CA VAL A 351 -18.47 -9.87 3.28
C VAL A 351 -18.38 -9.66 4.79
N GLY A 352 -17.28 -10.08 5.41
CA GLY A 352 -17.09 -10.00 6.86
C GLY A 352 -17.89 -11.05 7.65
N TYR A 353 -18.42 -12.08 7.01
CA TYR A 353 -19.24 -13.13 7.66
C TYR A 353 -18.55 -13.80 8.86
N TYR A 354 -17.23 -13.90 8.83
CA TYR A 354 -16.43 -14.55 9.87
C TYR A 354 -16.04 -13.58 11.00
N ASP A 355 -17.03 -12.92 11.60
CA ASP A 355 -16.91 -11.88 12.63
C ASP A 355 -17.03 -12.37 14.08
N GLY A 356 -17.03 -13.70 14.28
CA GLY A 356 -17.28 -14.34 15.58
C GLY A 356 -18.72 -14.85 15.76
N ALA A 357 -19.64 -14.49 14.85
CA ALA A 357 -21.02 -14.98 14.85
C ALA A 357 -21.30 -16.02 13.76
N GLN A 358 -20.26 -16.43 13.01
CA GLN A 358 -20.35 -17.37 11.88
C GLN A 358 -20.77 -18.79 12.26
N THR A 359 -21.16 -19.55 11.24
CA THR A 359 -21.38 -21.00 11.31
C THR A 359 -20.47 -21.69 10.28
N PRO A 360 -19.64 -22.68 10.65
CA PRO A 360 -19.42 -23.19 12.02
C PRO A 360 -18.91 -22.13 12.99
N SER A 361 -19.24 -22.26 14.28
CA SER A 361 -18.86 -21.30 15.32
C SER A 361 -17.35 -21.16 15.42
N GLY A 362 -16.86 -19.94 15.47
CA GLY A 362 -15.44 -19.58 15.56
C GLY A 362 -15.22 -18.25 16.26
N VAL A 363 -14.02 -17.76 16.19
CA VAL A 363 -13.63 -16.42 16.65
C VAL A 363 -13.76 -15.41 15.52
N ASP A 364 -13.71 -14.13 15.85
CA ASP A 364 -13.57 -13.06 14.86
C ASP A 364 -12.28 -13.25 14.05
N MET A 365 -12.42 -13.32 12.72
CA MET A 365 -11.34 -13.60 11.78
C MET A 365 -10.75 -12.34 11.14
N ALA A 366 -11.10 -11.15 11.64
CA ALA A 366 -10.37 -9.94 11.29
C ALA A 366 -8.87 -10.13 11.58
N ASN A 367 -8.02 -9.88 10.59
CA ASN A 367 -6.58 -9.99 10.82
C ASN A 367 -6.03 -8.79 11.60
N GLY A 368 -4.72 -8.73 11.86
CA GLY A 368 -4.11 -7.67 12.66
C GLY A 368 -4.27 -6.25 12.11
N TYR A 369 -4.72 -6.08 10.86
CA TYR A 369 -5.11 -4.79 10.27
C TYR A 369 -6.62 -4.56 10.25
N GLY A 370 -7.42 -5.46 10.81
CA GLY A 370 -8.88 -5.40 10.78
C GLY A 370 -9.50 -5.80 9.43
N LEU A 371 -8.78 -6.53 8.59
CA LEU A 371 -9.25 -6.97 7.28
C LEU A 371 -9.95 -8.32 7.38
N TYR A 372 -11.11 -8.44 6.72
CA TYR A 372 -11.89 -9.67 6.59
C TYR A 372 -11.71 -10.31 5.21
N ASP A 373 -12.08 -11.58 5.09
CA ASP A 373 -12.10 -12.36 3.84
C ASP A 373 -10.77 -12.32 3.08
N THR A 374 -9.64 -12.17 3.79
CA THR A 374 -8.33 -12.12 3.16
C THR A 374 -7.88 -13.48 2.61
N ALA A 375 -8.55 -14.57 3.03
CA ALA A 375 -8.41 -15.93 2.53
C ALA A 375 -9.80 -16.55 2.35
N GLY A 376 -10.10 -17.12 1.18
CA GLY A 376 -11.38 -17.70 0.83
C GLY A 376 -12.40 -16.70 0.28
N ASN A 377 -13.64 -17.07 0.23
CA ASN A 377 -14.78 -16.38 -0.35
C ASN A 377 -14.64 -16.23 -1.88
N VAL A 378 -13.88 -15.24 -2.36
CA VAL A 378 -13.52 -15.12 -3.79
C VAL A 378 -12.04 -14.77 -3.96
N TRP A 379 -11.45 -15.19 -5.08
CA TRP A 379 -10.16 -14.67 -5.55
C TRP A 379 -10.24 -13.17 -5.70
N GLU A 380 -9.15 -12.48 -5.43
CA GLU A 380 -9.08 -11.03 -5.57
C GLU A 380 -8.05 -10.61 -6.61
N TRP A 381 -8.48 -9.80 -7.58
CA TRP A 381 -7.61 -9.20 -8.58
C TRP A 381 -6.53 -8.33 -7.94
N CYS A 382 -5.28 -8.49 -8.43
CA CYS A 382 -4.18 -7.57 -8.18
C CYS A 382 -3.83 -6.79 -9.44
N ALA A 383 -3.10 -5.68 -9.26
CA ALA A 383 -2.65 -4.85 -10.36
C ALA A 383 -1.59 -5.53 -11.24
N ASP A 384 -0.81 -6.45 -10.67
CA ASP A 384 0.39 -7.02 -11.27
C ASP A 384 0.08 -7.99 -12.41
N TRP A 385 0.93 -7.97 -13.44
CA TRP A 385 1.06 -9.09 -14.36
C TRP A 385 1.72 -10.28 -13.65
N TYR A 386 1.30 -11.48 -13.98
CA TYR A 386 1.94 -12.69 -13.46
C TYR A 386 3.27 -12.95 -14.16
N GLY A 387 4.33 -13.14 -13.38
CA GLY A 387 5.63 -13.63 -13.84
C GLY A 387 6.12 -14.75 -12.95
N ALA A 388 6.28 -15.97 -13.49
CA ALA A 388 6.68 -17.14 -12.70
C ALA A 388 8.07 -16.98 -12.04
N SER A 389 8.98 -16.22 -12.65
CA SER A 389 10.34 -15.96 -12.15
C SER A 389 10.52 -14.55 -11.57
N TYR A 390 9.45 -13.76 -11.44
CA TYR A 390 9.56 -12.35 -11.03
C TYR A 390 10.19 -12.18 -9.65
N TYR A 391 9.91 -13.06 -8.70
CA TYR A 391 10.46 -13.00 -7.33
C TYR A 391 11.99 -13.00 -7.28
N ALA A 392 12.65 -13.62 -8.27
CA ALA A 392 14.12 -13.61 -8.36
C ALA A 392 14.71 -12.23 -8.75
N THR A 393 13.89 -11.34 -9.29
CA THR A 393 14.30 -10.01 -9.80
C THR A 393 13.47 -8.87 -9.23
N SER A 394 12.57 -9.17 -8.29
CA SER A 394 11.70 -8.19 -7.64
C SER A 394 12.54 -7.09 -6.97
N PRO A 395 12.24 -5.79 -7.21
CA PRO A 395 12.88 -4.72 -6.47
C PRO A 395 12.47 -4.77 -4.99
N LEU A 396 13.34 -4.24 -4.12
CA LEU A 396 13.09 -4.20 -2.68
C LEU A 396 11.87 -3.31 -2.35
N SER A 397 11.76 -2.14 -2.97
CA SER A 397 10.76 -1.13 -2.59
C SER A 397 9.58 -1.12 -3.54
N ASN A 398 8.37 -1.25 -2.99
CA ASN A 398 7.08 -1.12 -3.67
C ASN A 398 7.04 -1.84 -5.05
N PRO A 399 7.29 -3.16 -5.12
CA PRO A 399 7.33 -3.88 -6.39
C PRO A 399 5.95 -3.85 -7.08
N LEU A 400 5.96 -3.64 -8.39
CA LEU A 400 4.77 -3.47 -9.23
C LEU A 400 4.52 -4.66 -10.18
N GLY A 401 5.26 -5.75 -10.02
CA GLY A 401 5.22 -6.88 -10.94
C GLY A 401 5.99 -6.63 -12.26
N PRO A 402 5.94 -7.59 -13.18
CA PRO A 402 6.47 -7.41 -14.52
C PRO A 402 5.80 -6.25 -15.26
N SER A 403 6.54 -5.55 -16.13
CA SER A 403 6.02 -4.41 -16.91
C SER A 403 4.99 -4.83 -17.99
N ALA A 404 4.94 -6.11 -18.35
CA ALA A 404 3.99 -6.66 -19.30
C ALA A 404 3.73 -8.16 -19.02
N GLY A 405 2.59 -8.64 -19.47
CA GLY A 405 2.18 -10.05 -19.34
C GLY A 405 0.89 -10.34 -20.10
N SER A 406 0.40 -11.56 -20.01
CA SER A 406 -0.87 -11.99 -20.61
C SER A 406 -1.94 -12.36 -19.57
N ILE A 407 -1.53 -12.55 -18.31
CA ILE A 407 -2.42 -12.91 -17.20
C ILE A 407 -2.08 -12.06 -15.99
N ARG A 408 -3.11 -11.69 -15.23
CA ARG A 408 -3.00 -10.88 -13.99
C ARG A 408 -2.98 -11.79 -12.77
N ILE A 409 -2.33 -11.33 -11.70
CA ILE A 409 -2.34 -12.00 -10.40
C ILE A 409 -3.75 -11.97 -9.80
N VAL A 410 -4.15 -13.09 -9.20
CA VAL A 410 -5.27 -13.20 -8.24
C VAL A 410 -4.78 -13.86 -6.96
N ARG A 411 -5.32 -13.45 -5.82
CA ARG A 411 -4.85 -13.91 -4.51
C ARG A 411 -6.02 -14.29 -3.60
N GLY A 412 -5.73 -15.07 -2.57
CA GLY A 412 -6.65 -15.40 -1.47
C GLY A 412 -7.36 -16.73 -1.57
N GLY A 413 -7.52 -17.32 -2.76
CA GLY A 413 -8.39 -18.49 -2.96
C GLY A 413 -9.88 -18.13 -2.94
N SER A 414 -10.75 -19.12 -3.15
CA SER A 414 -12.19 -18.89 -3.20
C SER A 414 -12.99 -20.02 -2.53
N TYR A 415 -14.31 -19.83 -2.44
CA TYR A 415 -15.27 -20.84 -1.97
C TYR A 415 -15.17 -22.18 -2.73
N ASN A 416 -14.66 -22.16 -3.94
CA ASN A 416 -14.58 -23.34 -4.80
C ASN A 416 -13.20 -24.03 -4.79
N ASP A 417 -12.32 -23.61 -3.92
CA ASP A 417 -10.92 -24.07 -3.86
C ASP A 417 -10.65 -24.86 -2.59
N SER A 418 -9.69 -25.79 -2.67
CA SER A 418 -9.20 -26.49 -1.48
C SER A 418 -8.34 -25.57 -0.61
N PRO A 419 -8.17 -25.87 0.68
CA PRO A 419 -7.35 -25.07 1.62
C PRO A 419 -5.96 -24.68 1.12
N SER A 420 -5.33 -25.50 0.28
CA SER A 420 -4.00 -25.22 -0.26
C SER A 420 -3.91 -23.93 -1.08
N PHE A 421 -5.02 -23.49 -1.68
CA PHE A 421 -5.10 -22.27 -2.46
C PHE A 421 -5.30 -21.01 -1.59
N LEU A 422 -5.72 -21.18 -0.33
CA LEU A 422 -5.96 -20.09 0.61
C LEU A 422 -4.69 -19.64 1.38
N ARG A 423 -3.55 -20.29 1.14
CA ARG A 423 -2.28 -19.95 1.78
C ARG A 423 -1.88 -18.50 1.48
N SER A 424 -1.31 -17.81 2.48
CA SER A 424 -0.89 -16.41 2.33
C SER A 424 0.11 -16.19 1.19
N SER A 425 0.93 -17.20 0.87
CA SER A 425 1.91 -17.16 -0.23
C SER A 425 1.36 -17.57 -1.58
N TYR A 426 0.17 -18.22 -1.65
CA TYR A 426 -0.32 -18.81 -2.91
C TYR A 426 -0.55 -17.74 -3.99
N ARG A 427 -0.05 -18.02 -5.19
CA ARG A 427 -0.14 -17.14 -6.36
C ARG A 427 -1.06 -17.75 -7.40
N GLY A 428 -2.26 -17.21 -7.53
CA GLY A 428 -3.16 -17.50 -8.65
C GLY A 428 -2.94 -16.51 -9.80
N ALA A 429 -3.47 -16.86 -10.98
CA ALA A 429 -3.46 -15.95 -12.12
C ALA A 429 -4.64 -16.22 -13.04
N ALA A 430 -5.16 -15.16 -13.68
CA ALA A 430 -6.25 -15.27 -14.65
C ALA A 430 -6.06 -14.25 -15.79
N HIS A 431 -6.69 -14.53 -16.94
CA HIS A 431 -6.71 -13.58 -18.06
C HIS A 431 -7.47 -12.31 -17.64
N PRO A 432 -6.99 -11.08 -17.98
CA PRO A 432 -7.63 -9.86 -17.52
C PRO A 432 -9.09 -9.67 -17.96
N ALA A 433 -9.51 -10.34 -19.03
CA ALA A 433 -10.91 -10.37 -19.46
C ALA A 433 -11.72 -11.54 -18.85
N ALA A 434 -11.16 -12.34 -17.93
CA ALA A 434 -11.91 -13.41 -17.30
C ALA A 434 -12.97 -12.86 -16.35
N THR A 435 -14.22 -13.34 -16.50
CA THR A 435 -15.37 -13.02 -15.64
C THR A 435 -15.80 -14.26 -14.88
N GLY A 436 -14.90 -14.75 -14.00
CA GLY A 436 -15.17 -15.95 -13.20
C GLY A 436 -16.18 -15.71 -12.08
N GLY A 437 -17.03 -16.72 -11.80
CA GLY A 437 -17.99 -16.68 -10.69
C GLY A 437 -17.35 -16.78 -9.31
N ASN A 438 -16.05 -16.86 -9.23
CA ASN A 438 -15.27 -16.96 -8.00
C ASN A 438 -14.14 -15.92 -7.94
N ILE A 439 -14.20 -14.85 -8.74
CA ILE A 439 -13.21 -13.77 -8.75
C ILE A 439 -13.92 -12.43 -8.52
N GLY A 440 -13.44 -11.70 -7.54
CA GLY A 440 -13.82 -10.34 -7.18
C GLY A 440 -12.59 -9.47 -6.96
N PHE A 441 -12.70 -8.42 -6.15
CA PHE A 441 -11.59 -7.51 -5.86
C PHE A 441 -11.86 -6.67 -4.61
N ARG A 442 -10.80 -6.14 -4.02
CA ARG A 442 -10.83 -4.99 -3.09
C ARG A 442 -9.86 -3.93 -3.55
N LEU A 443 -10.06 -2.71 -3.10
CA LEU A 443 -9.23 -1.59 -3.51
C LEU A 443 -8.28 -1.13 -2.42
N VAL A 444 -7.24 -0.47 -2.87
CA VAL A 444 -6.29 0.27 -2.04
C VAL A 444 -6.18 1.70 -2.54
N ARG A 445 -5.67 2.58 -1.70
CA ARG A 445 -5.22 3.92 -2.12
C ARG A 445 -4.03 4.36 -1.29
N LYS A 446 -3.29 5.31 -1.83
CA LYS A 446 -2.17 5.93 -1.11
C LYS A 446 -2.69 6.69 0.12
N VAL A 447 -1.94 6.68 1.22
CA VAL A 447 -2.19 7.52 2.38
C VAL A 447 -1.87 8.96 2.02
N GLY A 448 -2.79 9.85 2.27
CA GLY A 448 -2.66 11.30 2.24
C GLY A 448 -2.00 11.96 1.03
N LEU A 449 -2.68 12.78 0.35
CA LEU A 449 -2.22 14.09 -0.16
C LEU A 449 -3.37 15.04 0.03
#